data_20798a149f90d38582bc4b77635cb996
#
_entry.id   20798a149f90d38582bc4b77635cb996
#
_cell.length_a   1.000
_cell.length_b   1.000
_cell.length_c   1.000
_cell.angle_alpha   90.00
_cell.angle_beta   90.00
_cell.angle_gamma   90.00
#
_symmetry.space_group_name_H-M   'P 1'
#
loop_
_entity.id
_entity.type
_entity.pdbx_description
1 polymer ?
#
loop_
_entity_poly.entity_id
_entity_poly.type
_entity_poly.pdbx_seq_one_letter_code
_entity_poly.pdbx_strand_id
1 'polypeptide(L)'
;MNKPKFIFSIAAFLFVCLLSLTTSFAQTPVRQQSESSYEVLLQVLIASNTTADKSTAVPQTLSSVVTKLRTNYSFSNYRLTSTYLQRIANRGNLEFKGVSNEPNQDIYAPIFSEFTLGQLTNSPDSNGQNSISIQNFRFGRRVPIKTADYKDDSGKSNAVVNYESVGLAMQKLNLSLNTPTIIGNLSTSKTDELMFIVLTIKPIK
;
A
#
# COMPACT_ATOMS: atom_id res chain seq x y z
N MET A 1 50.80 46.57 54.25
CA MET A 1 49.62 47.04 53.46
C MET A 1 49.61 46.26 52.15
N ASN A 2 48.82 45.16 52.05
CA ASN A 2 48.72 44.28 50.86
C ASN A 2 47.35 44.36 50.23
N LYS A 3 47.09 45.44 49.45
CA LYS A 3 45.78 45.61 48.80
C LYS A 3 45.70 45.40 47.28
N PRO A 4 46.78 45.13 46.47
CA PRO A 4 46.57 44.93 45.04
C PRO A 4 46.19 43.49 44.59
N LYS A 5 46.44 42.44 45.42
CA LYS A 5 46.16 41.08 45.00
C LYS A 5 44.67 40.72 44.94
N PHE A 6 43.83 41.38 45.72
CA PHE A 6 42.41 41.08 45.79
C PHE A 6 41.61 41.64 44.59
N ILE A 7 42.02 42.80 44.06
CA ILE A 7 41.39 43.44 42.92
C ILE A 7 41.64 42.63 41.62
N PHE A 8 42.85 42.02 41.48
CA PHE A 8 43.22 41.23 40.34
C PHE A 8 42.44 39.92 40.31
N SER A 9 42.13 39.34 41.44
CA SER A 9 41.34 38.09 41.55
C SER A 9 39.88 38.31 41.14
N ILE A 10 39.27 39.44 41.49
CA ILE A 10 37.90 39.75 41.12
C ILE A 10 37.77 40.07 39.64
N ALA A 11 38.76 40.76 39.05
CA ALA A 11 38.78 41.04 37.62
C ALA A 11 38.95 39.78 36.77
N ALA A 12 39.76 38.82 37.22
CA ALA A 12 39.93 37.52 36.54
C ALA A 12 38.65 36.66 36.59
N PHE A 13 37.93 36.68 37.73
CA PHE A 13 36.67 35.94 37.88
C PHE A 13 35.55 36.53 37.02
N LEU A 14 35.47 37.87 36.90
CA LEU A 14 34.52 38.55 36.03
C LEU A 14 34.77 38.28 34.54
N PHE A 15 36.05 38.18 34.15
CA PHE A 15 36.44 37.89 32.77
C PHE A 15 36.10 36.45 32.36
N VAL A 16 36.21 35.47 33.26
CA VAL A 16 35.83 34.06 33.03
C VAL A 16 34.31 33.92 32.93
N CYS A 17 33.53 34.67 33.70
CA CYS A 17 32.06 34.69 33.59
C CYS A 17 31.53 35.33 32.30
N LEU A 18 32.24 36.32 31.73
CA LEU A 18 31.86 36.90 30.45
C LEU A 18 32.14 35.99 29.24
N LEU A 19 33.12 35.11 29.31
CA LEU A 19 33.45 34.16 28.26
C LEU A 19 32.46 32.96 28.20
N SER A 20 31.71 32.68 29.26
CA SER A 20 30.73 31.58 29.28
C SER A 20 29.37 31.95 28.67
N LEU A 21 29.12 33.21 28.31
CA LEU A 21 27.85 33.70 27.76
C LEU A 21 27.74 33.62 26.24
N THR A 22 28.80 33.20 25.51
CA THR A 22 28.82 33.22 24.04
C THR A 22 28.56 31.85 23.39
N THR A 23 28.25 30.81 24.14
CA THR A 23 27.85 29.52 23.55
C THR A 23 26.33 29.37 23.44
N SER A 24 25.65 30.42 23.02
CA SER A 24 24.32 30.22 22.40
C SER A 24 24.58 29.60 21.05
N PHE A 25 24.65 28.27 21.03
CA PHE A 25 24.47 27.54 19.79
C PHE A 25 23.11 27.94 19.25
N ALA A 26 23.12 28.81 18.24
CA ALA A 26 21.99 29.00 17.39
C ALA A 26 21.63 27.60 16.87
N GLN A 27 20.65 26.95 17.49
CA GLN A 27 19.99 25.80 16.93
C GLN A 27 19.42 26.31 15.60
N THR A 28 20.17 26.07 14.54
CA THR A 28 19.65 26.20 13.18
C THR A 28 18.34 25.38 13.20
N PRO A 29 17.18 26.00 12.94
CA PRO A 29 15.94 25.24 12.91
C PRO A 29 16.21 24.10 11.91
N VAL A 30 16.27 22.89 12.41
CA VAL A 30 16.29 21.69 11.57
C VAL A 30 15.05 21.86 10.71
N ARG A 31 15.23 22.26 9.46
CA ARG A 31 14.17 22.33 8.47
C ARG A 31 13.60 20.92 8.48
N GLN A 32 12.48 20.74 9.15
CA GLN A 32 11.71 19.50 9.04
C GLN A 32 11.46 19.31 7.56
N GLN A 33 12.32 18.53 6.94
CA GLN A 33 12.16 18.12 5.57
C GLN A 33 10.82 17.38 5.58
N SER A 34 9.79 18.02 5.02
CA SER A 34 8.46 17.43 4.98
C SER A 34 8.62 16.03 4.39
N GLU A 35 8.36 15.04 5.23
CA GLU A 35 8.54 13.65 4.84
C GLU A 35 7.65 13.40 3.62
N SER A 36 8.24 13.00 2.51
CA SER A 36 7.50 12.72 1.29
C SER A 36 6.45 11.65 1.58
N SER A 37 5.21 11.93 1.26
CA SER A 37 4.10 11.00 1.42
C SER A 37 3.62 10.52 0.05
N TYR A 38 3.07 9.33 0.02
CA TYR A 38 2.59 8.70 -1.20
C TYR A 38 1.17 8.21 -1.03
N GLU A 39 0.38 8.36 -2.09
CA GLU A 39 -0.89 7.71 -2.27
C GLU A 39 -0.67 6.35 -2.91
N VAL A 40 -1.15 5.31 -2.27
CA VAL A 40 -1.12 3.93 -2.74
C VAL A 40 -2.50 3.55 -3.21
N LEU A 41 -2.65 3.26 -4.49
CA LEU A 41 -3.89 2.82 -5.11
C LEU A 41 -3.73 1.36 -5.58
N LEU A 42 -4.35 0.44 -4.86
CA LEU A 42 -4.42 -0.96 -5.25
C LEU A 42 -5.79 -1.24 -5.85
N GLN A 43 -5.81 -1.80 -7.06
CA GLN A 43 -7.01 -2.10 -7.83
C GLN A 43 -7.03 -3.57 -8.24
N VAL A 44 -8.22 -4.17 -8.14
CA VAL A 44 -8.44 -5.58 -8.49
C VAL A 44 -9.33 -5.62 -9.73
N LEU A 45 -8.79 -6.16 -10.82
CA LEU A 45 -9.48 -6.40 -12.06
C LEU A 45 -9.81 -7.88 -12.21
N ILE A 46 -11.00 -8.20 -12.66
CA ILE A 46 -11.36 -9.53 -13.12
C ILE A 46 -11.45 -9.51 -14.65
N ALA A 47 -10.77 -10.45 -15.27
CA ALA A 47 -10.92 -10.77 -16.68
C ALA A 47 -11.76 -12.04 -16.85
N SER A 48 -12.68 -12.04 -17.81
CA SER A 48 -13.53 -13.21 -18.10
C SER A 48 -13.96 -13.25 -19.57
N ASN A 49 -14.37 -14.44 -20.00
CA ASN A 49 -15.00 -14.65 -21.32
C ASN A 49 -16.55 -14.68 -21.24
N THR A 50 -17.09 -14.75 -20.03
CA THR A 50 -18.54 -14.64 -19.82
C THR A 50 -19.00 -13.19 -19.96
N THR A 51 -20.15 -12.98 -20.59
CA THR A 51 -20.80 -11.68 -20.66
C THR A 51 -21.28 -11.35 -19.25
N ALA A 52 -20.52 -10.52 -18.55
CA ALA A 52 -20.88 -10.14 -17.17
C ALA A 52 -22.09 -9.22 -17.21
N ASP A 53 -23.14 -9.59 -16.47
CA ASP A 53 -24.24 -8.68 -16.17
C ASP A 53 -23.70 -7.40 -15.56
N LYS A 54 -24.00 -6.25 -16.19
CA LYS A 54 -23.73 -4.87 -15.72
C LYS A 54 -22.36 -4.70 -15.08
N SER A 55 -21.31 -4.93 -15.86
CA SER A 55 -19.94 -4.72 -15.40
C SER A 55 -19.69 -3.25 -15.09
N THR A 56 -19.08 -2.97 -13.93
CA THR A 56 -18.51 -1.67 -13.66
C THR A 56 -17.45 -1.41 -14.73
N ALA A 57 -17.67 -0.40 -15.57
CA ALA A 57 -16.73 -0.06 -16.64
C ALA A 57 -15.34 0.20 -16.05
N VAL A 58 -14.33 -0.30 -16.71
CA VAL A 58 -12.94 -0.06 -16.29
C VAL A 58 -12.64 1.45 -16.44
N PRO A 59 -12.15 2.12 -15.39
CA PRO A 59 -11.78 3.53 -15.45
C PRO A 59 -10.75 3.79 -16.57
N GLN A 60 -10.83 4.93 -17.21
CA GLN A 60 -9.90 5.32 -18.28
C GLN A 60 -8.44 5.29 -17.84
N THR A 61 -8.17 5.54 -16.56
CA THR A 61 -6.82 5.46 -15.95
C THR A 61 -6.20 4.06 -16.05
N LEU A 62 -7.00 3.02 -16.27
CA LEU A 62 -6.55 1.63 -16.44
C LEU A 62 -6.58 1.16 -17.90
N SER A 63 -6.86 2.03 -18.85
CA SER A 63 -6.94 1.65 -20.29
C SER A 63 -5.65 1.03 -20.80
N SER A 64 -4.50 1.58 -20.43
CA SER A 64 -3.17 1.03 -20.80
C SER A 64 -2.94 -0.37 -20.22
N VAL A 65 -3.40 -0.60 -18.99
CA VAL A 65 -3.34 -1.92 -18.33
C VAL A 65 -4.20 -2.92 -19.09
N VAL A 66 -5.46 -2.57 -19.39
CA VAL A 66 -6.37 -3.46 -20.12
C VAL A 66 -5.84 -3.76 -21.52
N THR A 67 -5.29 -2.77 -22.24
CA THR A 67 -4.65 -2.99 -23.55
C THR A 67 -3.52 -4.00 -23.44
N LYS A 68 -2.64 -3.85 -22.45
CA LYS A 68 -1.53 -4.79 -22.20
C LYS A 68 -2.04 -6.18 -21.83
N LEU A 69 -3.12 -6.28 -21.04
CA LEU A 69 -3.73 -7.56 -20.69
C LEU A 69 -4.32 -8.25 -21.91
N ARG A 70 -5.02 -7.53 -22.78
CA ARG A 70 -5.59 -8.08 -24.03
C ARG A 70 -4.53 -8.60 -24.99
N THR A 71 -3.34 -8.03 -24.98
CA THR A 71 -2.22 -8.55 -25.80
C THR A 71 -1.70 -9.89 -25.30
N ASN A 72 -1.75 -10.13 -23.98
CA ASN A 72 -1.16 -11.32 -23.37
C ASN A 72 -2.17 -12.41 -22.99
N TYR A 73 -3.46 -12.06 -22.91
CA TYR A 73 -4.53 -12.97 -22.47
C TYR A 73 -5.75 -12.85 -23.37
N SER A 74 -6.37 -13.97 -23.68
CA SER A 74 -7.53 -14.08 -24.59
C SER A 74 -8.86 -13.84 -23.90
N PHE A 75 -8.93 -12.90 -22.95
CA PHE A 75 -10.19 -12.52 -22.30
C PHE A 75 -10.90 -11.40 -23.08
N SER A 76 -12.20 -11.53 -23.24
CA SER A 76 -13.04 -10.55 -23.91
C SER A 76 -13.47 -9.41 -23.00
N ASN A 77 -13.68 -9.68 -21.73
CA ASN A 77 -14.24 -8.75 -20.74
C ASN A 77 -13.26 -8.48 -19.60
N TYR A 78 -13.22 -7.21 -19.18
CA TYR A 78 -12.45 -6.76 -18.01
C TYR A 78 -13.35 -5.89 -17.14
N ARG A 79 -13.35 -6.10 -15.83
CA ARG A 79 -14.13 -5.32 -14.88
C ARG A 79 -13.30 -4.99 -13.64
N LEU A 80 -13.49 -3.78 -13.12
CA LEU A 80 -12.93 -3.38 -11.83
C LEU A 80 -13.85 -3.87 -10.71
N THR A 81 -13.32 -4.65 -9.79
CA THR A 81 -14.10 -5.21 -8.66
C THR A 81 -13.83 -4.49 -7.35
N SER A 82 -12.60 -4.08 -7.13
CA SER A 82 -12.23 -3.43 -5.87
C SER A 82 -11.17 -2.36 -6.10
N THR A 83 -11.25 -1.30 -5.30
CA THR A 83 -10.26 -0.22 -5.26
C THR A 83 -9.95 0.10 -3.80
N TYR A 84 -8.68 0.06 -3.44
CA TYR A 84 -8.19 0.39 -2.11
C TYR A 84 -7.24 1.57 -2.23
N LEU A 85 -7.58 2.67 -1.55
CA LEU A 85 -6.80 3.90 -1.52
C LEU A 85 -6.24 4.09 -0.11
N GLN A 86 -4.93 4.21 -0.01
CA GLN A 86 -4.22 4.41 1.25
C GLN A 86 -3.13 5.47 1.11
N ARG A 87 -2.64 5.98 2.22
CA ARG A 87 -1.49 6.90 2.27
C ARG A 87 -0.38 6.32 3.12
N ILE A 88 0.85 6.52 2.69
CA ILE A 88 2.04 6.02 3.36
C ILE A 88 3.14 7.08 3.29
N ALA A 89 3.89 7.25 4.38
CA ALA A 89 5.08 8.07 4.39
C ALA A 89 6.25 7.36 3.69
N ASN A 90 7.23 8.11 3.26
CA ASN A 90 8.50 7.53 2.80
C ASN A 90 9.11 6.67 3.91
N ARG A 91 9.62 5.50 3.56
CA ARG A 91 10.11 4.46 4.49
C ARG A 91 9.05 3.90 5.45
N GLY A 92 7.79 4.25 5.26
CA GLY A 92 6.68 3.71 6.03
C GLY A 92 6.32 2.27 5.62
N ASN A 93 5.50 1.66 6.46
CA ASN A 93 4.84 0.37 6.20
C ASN A 93 3.33 0.58 6.16
N LEU A 94 2.65 -0.24 5.40
CA LEU A 94 1.20 -0.20 5.25
C LEU A 94 0.63 -1.61 5.43
N GLU A 95 -0.40 -1.71 6.24
CA GLU A 95 -1.24 -2.90 6.35
C GLU A 95 -2.70 -2.50 6.20
N PHE A 96 -3.42 -3.22 5.36
CA PHE A 96 -4.85 -3.06 5.16
C PHE A 96 -5.55 -4.41 5.30
N LYS A 97 -6.68 -4.41 6.00
CA LYS A 97 -7.62 -5.53 6.08
C LYS A 97 -9.03 -5.00 5.94
N GLY A 98 -9.84 -5.66 5.13
CA GLY A 98 -11.21 -5.25 4.91
C GLY A 98 -12.08 -6.35 4.31
N VAL A 99 -13.38 -6.10 4.31
CA VAL A 99 -14.36 -6.97 3.66
C VAL A 99 -14.53 -6.52 2.22
N SER A 100 -14.52 -7.47 1.29
CA SER A 100 -14.80 -7.25 -0.12
C SER A 100 -16.21 -7.73 -0.43
N ASN A 101 -17.04 -6.82 -0.94
CA ASN A 101 -18.35 -7.16 -1.48
C ASN A 101 -18.22 -7.28 -2.99
N GLU A 102 -18.19 -8.51 -3.50
CA GLU A 102 -18.22 -8.73 -4.95
C GLU A 102 -19.67 -8.93 -5.40
N PRO A 103 -20.14 -8.21 -6.43
CA PRO A 103 -21.46 -8.46 -6.98
C PRO A 103 -21.51 -9.86 -7.59
N ASN A 104 -22.64 -10.54 -7.41
CA ASN A 104 -22.96 -11.87 -7.97
C ASN A 104 -22.17 -13.06 -7.40
N GLN A 105 -21.69 -12.98 -6.17
CA GLN A 105 -21.35 -14.20 -5.45
C GLN A 105 -22.57 -14.66 -4.65
N ASP A 106 -22.87 -15.95 -4.72
CA ASP A 106 -23.72 -16.64 -3.74
C ASP A 106 -22.97 -16.65 -2.41
N ILE A 107 -22.97 -15.50 -1.72
CA ILE A 107 -22.10 -15.27 -0.58
C ILE A 107 -22.80 -15.81 0.65
N TYR A 108 -22.47 -17.02 1.00
CA TYR A 108 -22.82 -17.59 2.30
C TYR A 108 -22.03 -16.91 3.44
N ALA A 109 -20.95 -16.22 3.09
CA ALA A 109 -20.05 -15.56 4.04
C ALA A 109 -19.20 -14.49 3.32
N PRO A 110 -18.76 -13.42 4.02
CA PRO A 110 -18.00 -12.33 3.42
C PRO A 110 -16.61 -12.78 2.96
N ILE A 111 -16.09 -12.15 1.89
CA ILE A 111 -14.70 -12.28 1.48
C ILE A 111 -13.88 -11.23 2.21
N PHE A 112 -12.77 -11.64 2.79
CA PHE A 112 -11.80 -10.72 3.40
C PHE A 112 -10.65 -10.50 2.43
N SER A 113 -10.27 -9.24 2.24
CA SER A 113 -9.09 -8.85 1.47
C SER A 113 -8.09 -8.18 2.40
N GLU A 114 -6.83 -8.53 2.23
CA GLU A 114 -5.72 -7.92 2.96
C GLU A 114 -4.57 -7.62 2.01
N PHE A 115 -3.85 -6.55 2.27
CA PHE A 115 -2.58 -6.32 1.62
C PHE A 115 -1.61 -5.59 2.54
N THR A 116 -0.33 -5.87 2.35
CA THR A 116 0.76 -5.21 3.05
C THR A 116 1.77 -4.68 2.05
N LEU A 117 2.28 -3.50 2.34
CA LEU A 117 3.49 -2.97 1.74
C LEU A 117 4.49 -2.77 2.86
N GLY A 118 5.61 -3.43 2.76
CA GLY A 118 6.76 -3.15 3.59
C GLY A 118 7.43 -1.86 3.12
N GLN A 119 8.60 -1.62 3.61
CA GLN A 119 9.36 -0.38 3.42
C GLN A 119 9.31 0.16 1.99
N LEU A 120 8.59 1.29 1.81
CA LEU A 120 8.51 2.01 0.55
C LEU A 120 9.63 3.06 0.53
N THR A 121 10.48 3.01 -0.50
CA THR A 121 11.60 3.96 -0.66
C THR A 121 11.62 4.53 -2.06
N ASN A 122 11.86 5.84 -2.16
CA ASN A 122 12.14 6.47 -3.43
C ASN A 122 13.57 6.09 -3.87
N SER A 123 13.71 5.57 -5.06
CA SER A 123 14.97 5.16 -5.65
C SER A 123 14.94 5.50 -7.14
N PRO A 124 15.86 6.31 -7.66
CA PRO A 124 15.95 6.51 -9.10
C PRO A 124 16.25 5.17 -9.79
N ASP A 125 15.63 4.94 -10.93
CA ASP A 125 15.96 3.80 -11.78
C ASP A 125 17.31 4.00 -12.50
N SER A 126 17.72 3.00 -13.28
CA SER A 126 18.97 3.06 -14.06
C SER A 126 19.02 4.21 -15.09
N ASN A 127 17.86 4.77 -15.44
CA ASN A 127 17.72 5.90 -16.39
C ASN A 127 17.55 7.24 -15.67
N GLY A 128 17.67 7.27 -14.33
CA GLY A 128 17.47 8.46 -13.51
C GLY A 128 16.02 8.87 -13.34
N GLN A 129 15.04 8.04 -13.75
CA GLN A 129 13.63 8.31 -13.54
C GLN A 129 13.23 7.96 -12.09
N ASN A 130 12.35 8.78 -11.52
CA ASN A 130 11.84 8.55 -10.17
C ASN A 130 11.03 7.24 -10.14
N SER A 131 11.54 6.27 -9.41
CA SER A 131 10.88 5.00 -9.15
C SER A 131 10.73 4.75 -7.66
N ILE A 132 9.82 3.87 -7.31
CA ILE A 132 9.57 3.43 -5.95
C ILE A 132 9.99 1.96 -5.83
N SER A 133 10.82 1.69 -4.84
CA SER A 133 11.12 0.34 -4.39
C SER A 133 10.26 0.01 -3.17
N ILE A 134 9.54 -1.09 -3.25
CA ILE A 134 8.71 -1.64 -2.18
C ILE A 134 9.31 -2.97 -1.76
N GLN A 135 9.52 -3.16 -0.47
CA GLN A 135 9.92 -4.45 0.09
C GLN A 135 8.71 -5.15 0.69
N ASN A 136 8.66 -6.49 0.51
CA ASN A 136 7.61 -7.32 1.11
C ASN A 136 6.18 -6.91 0.74
N PHE A 137 5.90 -6.76 -0.54
CA PHE A 137 4.52 -6.65 -1.00
C PHE A 137 3.80 -7.99 -0.81
N ARG A 138 2.61 -7.95 -0.23
CA ARG A 138 1.74 -9.12 -0.09
C ARG A 138 0.31 -8.69 -0.32
N PHE A 139 -0.41 -9.46 -1.13
CA PHE A 139 -1.86 -9.36 -1.28
C PHE A 139 -2.48 -10.72 -1.00
N GLY A 140 -3.53 -10.75 -0.21
CA GLY A 140 -4.24 -11.95 0.15
C GLY A 140 -5.76 -11.76 0.19
N ARG A 141 -6.48 -12.85 -0.06
CA ARG A 141 -7.92 -12.95 0.11
C ARG A 141 -8.25 -14.22 0.87
N ARG A 142 -9.19 -14.12 1.79
CA ARG A 142 -9.79 -15.27 2.43
C ARG A 142 -11.16 -15.45 1.81
N VAL A 143 -11.30 -16.52 1.05
CA VAL A 143 -12.53 -16.86 0.30
C VAL A 143 -13.30 -17.96 1.01
N PRO A 144 -14.63 -17.81 1.14
CA PRO A 144 -15.45 -18.84 1.75
C PRO A 144 -15.63 -20.01 0.78
N ILE A 145 -15.40 -21.23 1.28
CA ILE A 145 -15.65 -22.48 0.56
C ILE A 145 -16.71 -23.24 1.31
N LYS A 146 -17.82 -23.51 0.62
CA LYS A 146 -18.87 -24.34 1.17
C LYS A 146 -18.41 -25.79 1.26
N THR A 147 -18.39 -26.36 2.46
CA THR A 147 -17.91 -27.71 2.72
C THR A 147 -19.06 -28.69 2.98
N ALA A 148 -20.17 -28.22 3.50
CA ALA A 148 -21.34 -29.04 3.78
C ALA A 148 -22.62 -28.19 3.87
N ASP A 149 -23.75 -28.84 3.96
CA ASP A 149 -25.04 -28.29 4.37
C ASP A 149 -25.51 -28.99 5.65
N TYR A 150 -26.07 -28.24 6.57
CA TYR A 150 -26.83 -28.80 7.69
C TYR A 150 -28.23 -28.23 7.72
N LYS A 151 -29.18 -29.02 8.16
CA LYS A 151 -30.55 -28.54 8.42
C LYS A 151 -30.70 -28.21 9.89
N ASP A 152 -31.23 -27.04 10.18
CA ASP A 152 -31.59 -26.67 11.54
C ASP A 152 -32.92 -27.37 11.97
N ASP A 153 -33.29 -27.18 13.21
CA ASP A 153 -34.49 -27.77 13.78
C ASP A 153 -35.78 -27.34 13.07
N SER A 154 -35.76 -26.24 12.33
CA SER A 154 -36.87 -25.77 11.49
C SER A 154 -36.85 -26.38 10.09
N GLY A 155 -35.87 -27.21 9.76
CA GLY A 155 -35.68 -27.83 8.44
C GLY A 155 -35.01 -26.90 7.42
N LYS A 156 -34.58 -25.71 7.81
CA LYS A 156 -33.86 -24.77 6.94
C LYS A 156 -32.42 -25.25 6.70
N SER A 157 -32.04 -25.31 5.43
CA SER A 157 -30.66 -25.65 5.05
C SER A 157 -29.74 -24.45 5.25
N ASN A 158 -28.68 -24.66 6.00
CA ASN A 158 -27.61 -23.68 6.25
C ASN A 158 -26.27 -24.23 5.74
N ALA A 159 -25.48 -23.39 5.11
CA ALA A 159 -24.16 -23.78 4.61
C ALA A 159 -23.11 -23.80 5.72
N VAL A 160 -22.31 -24.85 5.77
CA VAL A 160 -21.06 -24.87 6.54
C VAL A 160 -19.96 -24.33 5.64
N VAL A 161 -19.27 -23.30 6.10
CA VAL A 161 -18.29 -22.56 5.31
C VAL A 161 -16.93 -22.60 6.01
N ASN A 162 -15.91 -23.04 5.27
CA ASN A 162 -14.51 -22.86 5.63
C ASN A 162 -13.91 -21.72 4.83
N TYR A 163 -12.84 -21.10 5.36
CA TYR A 163 -12.12 -20.06 4.66
C TYR A 163 -10.79 -20.57 4.15
N GLU A 164 -10.54 -20.40 2.85
CA GLU A 164 -9.23 -20.64 2.27
C GLU A 164 -8.55 -19.32 1.93
N SER A 165 -7.22 -19.29 2.10
CA SER A 165 -6.40 -18.13 1.78
C SER A 165 -5.77 -18.29 0.42
N VAL A 166 -6.01 -17.33 -0.47
CA VAL A 166 -5.37 -17.21 -1.78
C VAL A 166 -4.65 -15.87 -1.87
N GLY A 167 -3.49 -15.83 -2.49
CA GLY A 167 -2.75 -14.57 -2.55
C GLY A 167 -1.43 -14.69 -3.29
N LEU A 168 -0.72 -13.57 -3.33
CA LEU A 168 0.63 -13.48 -3.87
C LEU A 168 1.53 -12.67 -2.93
N ALA A 169 2.82 -12.96 -2.96
CA ALA A 169 3.82 -12.26 -2.17
C ALA A 169 5.08 -12.02 -3.01
N MET A 170 5.67 -10.84 -2.87
CA MET A 170 6.92 -10.46 -3.54
C MET A 170 7.84 -9.78 -2.54
N GLN A 171 9.10 -10.21 -2.51
CA GLN A 171 10.08 -9.64 -1.58
C GLN A 171 10.53 -8.23 -1.99
N LYS A 172 10.60 -7.98 -3.30
CA LYS A 172 11.00 -6.68 -3.84
C LYS A 172 10.22 -6.37 -5.10
N LEU A 173 9.72 -5.15 -5.19
CA LEU A 173 8.94 -4.64 -6.31
C LEU A 173 9.42 -3.22 -6.62
N ASN A 174 9.78 -2.96 -7.88
CA ASN A 174 10.13 -1.63 -8.35
C ASN A 174 9.05 -1.12 -9.30
N LEU A 175 8.55 0.09 -9.05
CA LEU A 175 7.45 0.70 -9.77
C LEU A 175 7.80 2.11 -10.22
N SER A 176 7.38 2.46 -11.43
CA SER A 176 7.38 3.86 -11.87
C SER A 176 6.26 4.63 -11.18
N LEU A 177 6.55 5.84 -10.72
CA LEU A 177 5.55 6.71 -10.12
C LEU A 177 4.44 7.06 -11.14
N ASN A 178 3.22 7.25 -10.63
CA ASN A 178 2.02 7.61 -11.41
C ASN A 178 1.61 6.61 -12.50
N THR A 179 2.24 5.43 -12.55
CA THR A 179 1.99 4.44 -13.60
C THR A 179 1.28 3.22 -13.03
N PRO A 180 0.05 2.90 -13.47
CA PRO A 180 -0.62 1.66 -13.09
C PRO A 180 0.18 0.45 -13.59
N THR A 181 0.59 -0.40 -12.67
CA THR A 181 1.45 -1.57 -12.95
C THR A 181 0.77 -2.85 -12.50
N ILE A 182 0.72 -3.84 -13.39
CA ILE A 182 0.23 -5.18 -13.06
C ILE A 182 1.27 -5.85 -12.18
N ILE A 183 0.88 -6.19 -10.96
CA ILE A 183 1.77 -6.87 -10.00
C ILE A 183 1.74 -8.37 -10.19
N GLY A 184 0.58 -8.92 -10.48
CA GLY A 184 0.41 -10.35 -10.70
C GLY A 184 -1.04 -10.71 -10.96
N ASN A 185 -1.28 -12.02 -11.05
CA ASN A 185 -2.62 -12.56 -11.20
C ASN A 185 -2.85 -13.72 -10.23
N LEU A 186 -4.12 -14.02 -10.00
CA LEU A 186 -4.62 -15.11 -9.17
C LEU A 186 -5.79 -15.78 -9.88
N SER A 187 -5.88 -17.09 -9.81
CA SER A 187 -7.07 -17.82 -10.23
C SER A 187 -8.26 -17.46 -9.33
N THR A 188 -9.44 -17.48 -9.89
CA THR A 188 -10.70 -17.40 -9.14
C THR A 188 -11.30 -18.81 -8.99
N SER A 189 -12.43 -18.92 -8.31
CA SER A 189 -13.18 -20.17 -8.24
C SER A 189 -13.83 -20.57 -9.57
N LYS A 190 -13.88 -19.66 -10.56
CA LYS A 190 -14.41 -19.90 -11.89
C LYS A 190 -13.29 -20.15 -12.88
N THR A 191 -13.45 -21.16 -13.70
CA THR A 191 -12.43 -21.62 -14.66
C THR A 191 -12.14 -20.64 -15.79
N ASP A 192 -13.08 -19.77 -16.10
CA ASP A 192 -13.03 -18.78 -17.19
C ASP A 192 -12.73 -17.36 -16.70
N GLU A 193 -12.35 -17.20 -15.43
CA GLU A 193 -12.02 -15.91 -14.82
C GLU A 193 -10.58 -15.90 -14.28
N LEU A 194 -9.93 -14.74 -14.41
CA LEU A 194 -8.62 -14.47 -13.84
C LEU A 194 -8.64 -13.11 -13.13
N MET A 195 -8.07 -13.06 -11.96
CA MET A 195 -7.94 -11.84 -11.16
C MET A 195 -6.57 -11.22 -11.39
N PHE A 196 -6.51 -9.92 -11.70
CA PHE A 196 -5.29 -9.15 -11.82
C PHE A 196 -5.18 -8.10 -10.72
N ILE A 197 -4.02 -8.01 -10.12
CA ILE A 197 -3.69 -7.01 -9.11
C ILE A 197 -2.90 -5.90 -9.78
N VAL A 198 -3.39 -4.68 -9.69
CA VAL A 198 -2.77 -3.47 -10.24
C VAL A 198 -2.44 -2.52 -9.11
N LEU A 199 -1.21 -2.02 -9.09
CA LEU A 199 -0.74 -1.08 -8.09
C LEU A 199 -0.27 0.21 -8.76
N THR A 200 -0.66 1.34 -8.19
CA THR A 200 -0.23 2.67 -8.59
C THR A 200 0.25 3.44 -7.36
N ILE A 201 1.43 4.03 -7.43
CA ILE A 201 1.98 4.89 -6.37
C ILE A 201 2.08 6.31 -6.92
N LYS A 202 1.51 7.27 -6.19
CA LYS A 202 1.54 8.69 -6.54
C LYS A 202 2.17 9.50 -5.41
N PRO A 203 3.06 10.46 -5.70
CA PRO A 203 3.54 11.37 -4.68
C PRO A 203 2.41 12.33 -4.27
N ILE A 204 2.31 12.60 -2.98
CA ILE A 204 1.44 13.64 -2.44
C ILE A 204 2.29 14.92 -2.34
N LYS A 205 1.81 15.98 -2.94
CA LYS A 205 2.44 17.31 -2.89
C LYS A 205 2.03 18.05 -1.62
#